data_eafdc54630dd26549924deecb479ce22
#
_entry.id   eafdc54630dd26549924deecb479ce22
#
_cell.length_a   1.000
_cell.length_b   1.000
_cell.length_c   1.000
_cell.angle_alpha   90.00
_cell.angle_beta   90.00
_cell.angle_gamma   90.00
#
_symmetry.space_group_name_H-M   'P 1'
#
loop_
_entity.id
_entity.type
_entity.pdbx_description
1 polymer ?
#
loop_
_entity_poly.entity_id
_entity_poly.type
_entity_poly.pdbx_seq_one_letter_code
_entity_poly.pdbx_strand_id
1 'polypeptide(L)'
;MAQLGLVIYQQTKILAMALKPDASGTLRLIGDNTSELIQLFPGDATNFPLGAWLLDGNDTVEGSGASELILGNEGEDFLTGFAGNDSVFGGKGRDFLYGSDGNDCLSGGLDADWLIGDAGDNLLGNDILFGGRGNDVLEGAGGDNTLVGGLGRDLLSCELGGNLCVLGIDPAATDINSTDAIASFDPEVDRIGLASGLTVNDIVLEPVQDVTVTYKFDLPQALQAFFPPNEVGEFSGLSSGTLIKVRNSNAILGFVEDVTPNELQSRIVSVQGF
;
A
#
# COMPACT_ATOMS: atom_id res chain seq x y z
N MET A 1 31.53 0.69 27.69
CA MET A 1 31.18 -0.70 27.29
C MET A 1 29.71 -0.88 27.59
N ALA A 2 28.87 -0.60 26.63
CA ALA A 2 27.42 -0.86 26.70
C ALA A 2 27.20 -2.29 26.19
N GLN A 3 26.66 -3.12 27.06
CA GLN A 3 26.35 -4.51 26.78
C GLN A 3 25.06 -4.54 25.96
N LEU A 4 25.15 -4.86 24.65
CA LEU A 4 23.99 -5.22 23.85
C LEU A 4 23.41 -6.51 24.43
N GLY A 5 22.21 -6.41 25.00
CA GLY A 5 21.45 -7.56 25.47
C GLY A 5 20.85 -8.30 24.28
N LEU A 6 21.56 -9.32 23.81
CA LEU A 6 21.08 -10.24 22.78
C LEU A 6 20.07 -11.21 23.40
N VAL A 7 18.80 -11.03 23.14
CA VAL A 7 17.78 -12.05 23.42
C VAL A 7 17.72 -13.00 22.24
N ILE A 8 18.33 -14.15 22.39
CA ILE A 8 18.30 -15.22 21.38
C ILE A 8 16.97 -15.97 21.50
N TYR A 9 16.06 -15.77 20.54
CA TYR A 9 15.02 -16.75 20.22
C TYR A 9 15.58 -17.72 19.19
N GLN A 10 15.37 -19.02 19.45
CA GLN A 10 16.01 -20.09 18.72
C GLN A 10 15.62 -20.15 17.25
N GLN A 11 16.63 -20.19 16.40
CA GLN A 11 16.64 -20.65 15.01
C GLN A 11 16.00 -19.73 13.94
N THR A 12 16.44 -18.50 13.86
CA THR A 12 16.57 -17.83 12.57
C THR A 12 17.86 -17.01 12.59
N LYS A 13 18.58 -17.05 11.49
CA LYS A 13 19.84 -16.37 11.33
C LYS A 13 19.60 -14.85 11.45
N ILE A 14 19.84 -14.26 12.61
CA ILE A 14 20.12 -12.82 12.69
C ILE A 14 21.45 -12.64 11.99
N LEU A 15 21.44 -12.40 10.70
CA LEU A 15 22.67 -12.07 9.99
C LEU A 15 23.01 -10.62 10.28
N ALA A 16 24.25 -10.39 10.55
CA ALA A 16 24.81 -9.10 10.91
C ALA A 16 24.60 -8.11 9.77
N MET A 17 23.61 -7.25 9.89
CA MET A 17 23.53 -6.06 9.07
C MET A 17 24.81 -5.23 9.24
N ALA A 18 25.40 -4.84 8.13
CA ALA A 18 26.60 -4.03 8.17
C ALA A 18 26.24 -2.55 8.35
N LEU A 19 26.78 -1.92 9.40
CA LEU A 19 26.76 -0.47 9.52
C LEU A 19 27.67 0.12 8.46
N LYS A 20 27.12 0.87 7.50
CA LYS A 20 27.91 1.57 6.49
C LYS A 20 27.63 3.07 6.55
N PRO A 21 28.66 3.91 6.72
CA PRO A 21 28.50 5.35 6.56
C PRO A 21 28.39 5.73 5.08
N ASP A 22 27.58 6.73 4.80
CA ASP A 22 27.59 7.41 3.51
C ASP A 22 28.84 8.32 3.35
N ALA A 23 28.88 9.09 2.24
CA ALA A 23 29.98 10.03 1.98
C ALA A 23 30.12 11.16 3.03
N SER A 24 29.05 11.43 3.82
CA SER A 24 29.07 12.41 4.92
C SER A 24 29.47 11.78 6.26
N GLY A 25 29.56 10.46 6.33
CA GLY A 25 29.80 9.71 7.57
C GLY A 25 28.52 9.35 8.33
N THR A 26 27.33 9.60 7.77
CA THR A 26 26.05 9.23 8.37
C THR A 26 25.82 7.73 8.21
N LEU A 27 25.40 7.07 9.27
CA LEU A 27 25.23 5.62 9.30
C LEU A 27 23.86 5.19 8.77
N ARG A 28 23.84 4.04 8.08
CA ARG A 28 22.66 3.28 7.70
C ARG A 28 22.86 1.81 8.06
N LEU A 29 21.76 1.11 8.28
CA LEU A 29 21.76 -0.34 8.31
C LEU A 29 21.69 -0.86 6.88
N ILE A 30 22.52 -1.83 6.51
CA ILE A 30 22.49 -2.44 5.19
C ILE A 30 22.46 -3.94 5.35
N GLY A 31 21.44 -4.57 4.77
CA GLY A 31 21.33 -6.02 4.61
C GLY A 31 22.37 -6.58 3.63
N ASP A 32 22.18 -7.82 3.26
CA ASP A 32 22.93 -8.45 2.17
C ASP A 32 21.93 -9.00 1.12
N ASN A 33 22.32 -9.87 0.25
CA ASN A 33 21.47 -10.45 -0.79
C ASN A 33 20.88 -11.80 -0.33
N THR A 34 20.50 -11.90 0.93
CA THR A 34 19.82 -13.09 1.48
C THR A 34 18.64 -12.65 2.32
N SER A 35 17.70 -13.56 2.57
CA SER A 35 16.54 -13.25 3.40
C SER A 35 16.94 -12.99 4.85
N GLU A 36 16.60 -11.81 5.36
CA GLU A 36 16.90 -11.35 6.71
C GLU A 36 15.63 -11.27 7.57
N LEU A 37 15.85 -11.42 8.89
CA LEU A 37 14.87 -11.06 9.92
C LEU A 37 15.48 -9.97 10.79
N ILE A 38 14.86 -8.78 10.77
CA ILE A 38 15.39 -7.60 11.43
C ILE A 38 14.33 -7.03 12.37
N GLN A 39 14.74 -6.79 13.62
CA GLN A 39 13.94 -6.06 14.58
C GLN A 39 14.65 -4.76 14.93
N LEU A 40 13.99 -3.63 14.69
CA LEU A 40 14.46 -2.32 15.10
C LEU A 40 14.02 -2.03 16.54
N PHE A 41 14.82 -1.23 17.25
CA PHE A 41 14.56 -0.84 18.62
C PHE A 41 14.46 0.68 18.76
N PRO A 42 13.73 1.19 19.77
CA PRO A 42 13.67 2.63 20.03
C PRO A 42 15.09 3.24 20.13
N GLY A 43 15.35 4.23 19.29
CA GLY A 43 16.66 4.87 19.17
C GLY A 43 17.46 4.46 17.93
N ASP A 44 17.09 3.39 17.24
CA ASP A 44 17.74 2.98 15.99
C ASP A 44 17.54 4.02 14.89
N ALA A 45 16.36 4.60 14.76
CA ALA A 45 16.11 5.71 13.82
C ALA A 45 17.04 6.92 14.08
N THR A 46 17.45 7.17 15.34
CA THR A 46 18.42 8.19 15.68
C THR A 46 19.85 7.76 15.36
N ASN A 47 20.17 6.48 15.54
CA ASN A 47 21.48 5.90 15.26
C ASN A 47 21.70 5.68 13.77
N PHE A 48 20.61 5.41 13.01
CA PHE A 48 20.63 5.11 11.58
C PHE A 48 19.70 6.04 10.81
N PRO A 49 19.95 7.36 10.79
CA PRO A 49 19.03 8.35 10.20
C PRO A 49 18.88 8.21 8.67
N LEU A 50 19.66 7.36 8.01
CA LEU A 50 19.50 6.98 6.61
C LEU A 50 18.69 5.67 6.43
N GLY A 51 18.13 5.13 7.52
CA GLY A 51 17.23 4.00 7.51
C GLY A 51 17.86 2.62 7.42
N ALA A 52 17.02 1.62 7.25
CA ALA A 52 17.36 0.23 6.99
C ALA A 52 17.20 -0.07 5.50
N TRP A 53 18.25 -0.57 4.85
CA TRP A 53 18.30 -0.91 3.44
C TRP A 53 18.61 -2.38 3.30
N LEU A 54 17.66 -3.19 2.81
CA LEU A 54 17.75 -4.64 2.88
C LEU A 54 18.50 -5.26 1.71
N LEU A 55 18.47 -4.66 0.54
CA LEU A 55 19.05 -5.09 -0.74
C LEU A 55 18.20 -6.18 -1.40
N ASP A 56 18.78 -7.36 -1.73
CA ASP A 56 18.05 -8.44 -2.39
C ASP A 56 17.74 -9.53 -1.36
N GLY A 57 16.62 -10.17 -1.45
CA GLY A 57 16.23 -11.23 -0.53
C GLY A 57 14.76 -11.10 -0.17
N ASN A 58 14.17 -12.12 0.43
CA ASN A 58 12.83 -12.02 0.99
C ASN A 58 12.97 -11.69 2.47
N ASP A 59 12.85 -10.43 2.79
CA ASP A 59 13.21 -9.91 4.09
C ASP A 59 11.99 -9.72 5.01
N THR A 60 12.25 -9.72 6.31
CA THR A 60 11.24 -9.41 7.31
C THR A 60 11.79 -8.34 8.24
N VAL A 61 11.10 -7.20 8.32
CA VAL A 61 11.45 -6.09 9.22
C VAL A 61 10.32 -5.81 10.18
N GLU A 62 10.67 -5.79 11.44
CA GLU A 62 9.83 -5.23 12.50
C GLU A 62 10.44 -3.89 12.94
N GLY A 63 9.74 -2.80 12.68
CA GLY A 63 10.10 -1.45 13.12
C GLY A 63 10.10 -1.27 14.62
N SER A 64 10.07 -0.04 15.09
CA SER A 64 10.11 0.27 16.52
C SER A 64 8.92 1.16 16.94
N GLY A 65 9.08 1.97 17.96
CA GLY A 65 8.12 3.01 18.34
C GLY A 65 8.61 4.42 17.97
N ALA A 66 9.42 4.53 16.94
CA ALA A 66 9.96 5.80 16.44
C ALA A 66 9.73 5.87 14.93
N SER A 67 9.86 7.05 14.33
CA SER A 67 9.74 7.20 12.87
C SER A 67 10.96 6.62 12.16
N GLU A 68 10.73 5.63 11.30
CA GLU A 68 11.76 4.90 10.57
C GLU A 68 11.70 5.16 9.05
N LEU A 69 12.82 4.84 8.39
CA LEU A 69 12.91 4.66 6.94
C LEU A 69 13.34 3.22 6.66
N ILE A 70 12.48 2.46 5.96
CA ILE A 70 12.70 1.04 5.65
C ILE A 70 12.61 0.88 4.13
N LEU A 71 13.62 0.22 3.52
CA LEU A 71 13.67 -0.06 2.09
C LEU A 71 13.95 -1.55 1.87
N GLY A 72 12.97 -2.29 1.34
CA GLY A 72 13.07 -3.70 0.97
C GLY A 72 14.03 -3.93 -0.20
N ASN A 73 13.87 -3.23 -1.28
CA ASN A 73 14.57 -3.26 -2.57
C ASN A 73 14.14 -4.42 -3.48
N GLU A 74 14.83 -5.57 -3.55
CA GLU A 74 14.45 -6.70 -4.42
C GLU A 74 14.11 -7.93 -3.58
N GLY A 75 12.91 -8.44 -3.74
CA GLY A 75 12.44 -9.62 -3.00
C GLY A 75 10.95 -9.58 -2.72
N GLU A 76 10.45 -10.60 -2.06
CA GLU A 76 9.10 -10.58 -1.49
C GLU A 76 9.23 -10.28 0.00
N ASP A 77 9.06 -9.02 0.37
CA ASP A 77 9.38 -8.50 1.69
C ASP A 77 8.14 -8.39 2.60
N PHE A 78 8.37 -8.54 3.90
CA PHE A 78 7.39 -8.29 4.95
C PHE A 78 7.90 -7.17 5.86
N LEU A 79 7.34 -5.97 5.71
CA LEU A 79 7.86 -4.77 6.34
C LEU A 79 6.79 -4.12 7.24
N THR A 80 7.11 -3.94 8.52
CA THR A 80 6.21 -3.31 9.49
C THR A 80 6.89 -2.13 10.16
N GLY A 81 6.23 -0.94 10.16
CA GLY A 81 6.70 0.28 10.83
C GLY A 81 6.48 0.23 12.34
N PHE A 82 5.39 -0.33 12.82
CA PHE A 82 4.86 -0.32 14.18
C PHE A 82 4.31 1.05 14.59
N ALA A 83 5.01 1.82 15.39
CA ALA A 83 4.51 3.10 15.86
C ALA A 83 5.48 4.22 15.51
N GLY A 84 4.96 5.34 15.10
CA GLY A 84 5.77 6.46 14.62
C GLY A 84 5.18 6.96 13.30
N ASN A 85 5.86 7.87 12.65
CA ASN A 85 5.49 8.27 11.30
C ASN A 85 6.54 7.70 10.36
N ASP A 86 6.24 6.56 9.77
CA ASP A 86 7.20 5.73 9.06
C ASP A 86 7.21 5.99 7.55
N SER A 87 8.31 5.68 6.92
CA SER A 87 8.44 5.66 5.47
C SER A 87 8.93 4.28 5.04
N VAL A 88 8.03 3.47 4.45
CA VAL A 88 8.30 2.07 4.12
C VAL A 88 8.16 1.87 2.61
N PHE A 89 9.19 1.33 2.01
CA PHE A 89 9.27 1.07 0.57
C PHE A 89 9.58 -0.41 0.33
N GLY A 90 8.67 -1.11 -0.35
CA GLY A 90 8.88 -2.51 -0.75
C GLY A 90 9.98 -2.60 -1.80
N GLY A 91 9.67 -2.21 -3.03
CA GLY A 91 10.66 -2.12 -4.09
C GLY A 91 10.31 -2.95 -5.31
N LYS A 92 10.95 -4.08 -5.55
CA LYS A 92 10.62 -5.03 -6.59
C LYS A 92 10.25 -6.36 -5.96
N GLY A 93 9.16 -6.91 -6.37
CA GLY A 93 8.63 -8.16 -5.85
C GLY A 93 7.30 -7.93 -5.19
N ARG A 94 6.71 -9.00 -4.70
CA ARG A 94 5.42 -8.91 -4.03
C ARG A 94 5.63 -8.65 -2.55
N ASP A 95 5.37 -7.43 -2.15
CA ASP A 95 5.67 -6.96 -0.81
C ASP A 95 4.41 -6.86 0.06
N PHE A 96 4.60 -7.03 1.35
CA PHE A 96 3.60 -6.73 2.36
C PHE A 96 4.13 -5.60 3.25
N LEU A 97 3.45 -4.46 3.21
CA LEU A 97 3.80 -3.26 3.97
C LEU A 97 2.71 -2.94 4.97
N TYR A 98 3.11 -2.71 6.20
CA TYR A 98 2.20 -2.37 7.28
C TYR A 98 2.75 -1.16 8.07
N GLY A 99 2.02 -0.02 8.04
CA GLY A 99 2.40 1.20 8.77
C GLY A 99 2.20 1.03 10.27
N SER A 100 1.02 0.66 10.70
CA SER A 100 0.53 0.58 12.08
C SER A 100 0.23 1.97 12.67
N ASP A 101 0.68 2.27 13.92
CA ASP A 101 0.32 3.52 14.61
C ASP A 101 1.09 4.71 14.04
N GLY A 102 0.45 5.65 13.39
CA GLY A 102 1.11 6.89 12.97
C GLY A 102 0.59 7.47 11.67
N ASN A 103 1.26 8.49 11.15
CA ASN A 103 0.97 8.95 9.80
C ASN A 103 2.08 8.46 8.88
N ASP A 104 1.80 7.39 8.16
CA ASP A 104 2.79 6.62 7.44
C ASP A 104 2.79 6.90 5.94
N CYS A 105 3.93 6.66 5.32
CA CYS A 105 4.08 6.71 3.88
C CYS A 105 4.56 5.34 3.38
N LEU A 106 3.67 4.60 2.74
CA LEU A 106 3.93 3.27 2.23
C LEU A 106 4.01 3.29 0.69
N SER A 107 4.96 2.58 0.12
CA SER A 107 5.05 2.42 -1.33
C SER A 107 5.45 0.99 -1.68
N GLY A 108 4.56 0.26 -2.37
CA GLY A 108 4.82 -1.09 -2.85
C GLY A 108 5.93 -1.11 -3.87
N GLY A 109 5.71 -0.56 -5.05
CA GLY A 109 6.74 -0.38 -6.05
C GLY A 109 6.48 -1.10 -7.36
N LEU A 110 7.09 -2.23 -7.63
CA LEU A 110 6.88 -3.08 -8.80
C LEU A 110 6.34 -4.44 -8.35
N ASP A 111 5.51 -5.03 -9.21
CA ASP A 111 4.79 -6.28 -8.98
C ASP A 111 3.59 -6.07 -8.03
N ALA A 112 2.93 -7.11 -7.57
CA ALA A 112 1.65 -7.01 -6.87
C ALA A 112 1.85 -6.94 -5.35
N ASP A 113 1.53 -5.80 -4.77
CA ASP A 113 1.82 -5.48 -3.38
C ASP A 113 0.55 -5.42 -2.52
N TRP A 114 0.73 -5.59 -1.21
CA TRP A 114 -0.32 -5.37 -0.23
C TRP A 114 0.14 -4.35 0.82
N LEU A 115 -0.55 -3.22 0.86
CA LEU A 115 -0.26 -2.08 1.73
C LEU A 115 -1.43 -1.87 2.71
N ILE A 116 -1.11 -1.81 3.99
CA ILE A 116 -2.07 -1.51 5.05
C ILE A 116 -1.53 -0.32 5.85
N GLY A 117 -2.30 0.77 5.91
CA GLY A 117 -1.95 1.94 6.71
C GLY A 117 -1.99 1.58 8.19
N ASP A 118 -3.16 1.50 8.74
CA ASP A 118 -3.42 1.12 10.13
C ASP A 118 -4.09 -0.26 10.26
N ALA A 119 -4.08 -0.87 11.42
CA ALA A 119 -4.93 -2.01 11.73
C ALA A 119 -5.52 -1.92 13.11
N GLY A 120 -6.83 -1.91 13.16
CA GLY A 120 -7.62 -1.95 14.38
C GLY A 120 -8.49 -0.71 14.58
N ASP A 121 -9.54 -0.87 15.41
CA ASP A 121 -10.64 0.08 15.58
C ASP A 121 -10.26 1.43 16.24
N ASN A 122 -9.03 1.63 16.67
CA ASN A 122 -8.59 2.81 17.41
C ASN A 122 -7.33 3.48 16.89
N LEU A 123 -6.76 2.99 15.79
CA LEU A 123 -5.62 3.61 15.14
C LEU A 123 -6.15 4.64 14.13
N LEU A 124 -5.69 5.86 14.21
CA LEU A 124 -6.19 7.00 13.42
C LEU A 124 -5.01 7.71 12.77
N GLY A 125 -4.21 6.97 12.02
CA GLY A 125 -3.19 7.52 11.17
C GLY A 125 -3.81 8.22 9.95
N ASN A 126 -3.17 9.23 9.42
CA ASN A 126 -3.49 9.78 8.11
C ASN A 126 -2.37 9.37 7.17
N ASP A 127 -2.58 8.26 6.48
CA ASP A 127 -1.54 7.56 5.75
C ASP A 127 -1.55 7.92 4.25
N ILE A 128 -0.41 7.73 3.63
CA ILE A 128 -0.27 7.86 2.18
C ILE A 128 0.25 6.53 1.62
N LEU A 129 -0.59 5.86 0.84
CA LEU A 129 -0.31 4.56 0.26
C LEU A 129 -0.17 4.68 -1.26
N PHE A 130 0.96 4.21 -1.79
CA PHE A 130 1.23 4.11 -3.22
C PHE A 130 1.44 2.63 -3.59
N GLY A 131 0.55 2.03 -4.37
CA GLY A 131 0.76 0.70 -4.93
C GLY A 131 1.96 0.69 -5.86
N GLY A 132 1.85 1.37 -6.98
CA GLY A 132 2.95 1.54 -7.92
C GLY A 132 2.66 0.91 -9.27
N ARG A 133 3.33 -0.18 -9.60
CA ARG A 133 3.07 -0.99 -10.80
C ARG A 133 2.78 -2.41 -10.37
N GLY A 134 1.60 -2.87 -10.63
CA GLY A 134 1.19 -4.20 -10.25
C GLY A 134 -0.32 -4.26 -10.10
N ASN A 135 -0.81 -5.32 -9.54
CA ASN A 135 -2.20 -5.38 -9.11
C ASN A 135 -2.20 -5.36 -7.60
N ASP A 136 -2.34 -4.16 -7.06
CA ASP A 136 -2.05 -3.87 -5.67
C ASP A 136 -3.33 -3.88 -4.81
N VAL A 137 -3.17 -4.14 -3.53
CA VAL A 137 -4.22 -3.99 -2.51
C VAL A 137 -3.81 -2.92 -1.53
N LEU A 138 -4.61 -1.87 -1.41
CA LEU A 138 -4.37 -0.74 -0.53
C LEU A 138 -5.53 -0.63 0.47
N GLU A 139 -5.24 -0.79 1.74
CA GLU A 139 -6.19 -0.67 2.85
C GLU A 139 -5.77 0.52 3.73
N GLY A 140 -6.57 1.59 3.71
CA GLY A 140 -6.30 2.78 4.52
C GLY A 140 -6.60 2.56 5.99
N ALA A 141 -7.64 1.76 6.28
CA ALA A 141 -8.23 1.52 7.59
C ALA A 141 -8.75 2.81 8.25
N GLY A 142 -8.28 3.19 9.43
CA GLY A 142 -8.79 4.39 10.13
C GLY A 142 -8.04 5.66 9.78
N GLY A 143 -8.70 6.83 9.88
CA GLY A 143 -8.10 8.14 9.58
C GLY A 143 -8.43 8.69 8.19
N ASP A 144 -7.88 9.85 7.86
CA ASP A 144 -8.09 10.50 6.57
C ASP A 144 -6.92 10.15 5.64
N ASN A 145 -7.04 9.04 4.90
CA ASN A 145 -5.95 8.46 4.13
C ASN A 145 -5.94 8.93 2.66
N THR A 146 -4.78 8.82 2.02
CA THR A 146 -4.62 9.00 0.57
C THR A 146 -4.12 7.71 -0.07
N LEU A 147 -4.95 7.09 -0.92
CA LEU A 147 -4.65 5.84 -1.59
C LEU A 147 -4.48 6.09 -3.09
N VAL A 148 -3.36 5.67 -3.64
CA VAL A 148 -3.00 5.80 -5.05
C VAL A 148 -2.60 4.43 -5.58
N GLY A 149 -3.46 3.77 -6.35
CA GLY A 149 -3.17 2.43 -6.90
C GLY A 149 -1.97 2.45 -7.83
N GLY A 150 -2.05 3.21 -8.90
CA GLY A 150 -0.94 3.35 -9.87
C GLY A 150 -1.26 2.73 -11.22
N LEU A 151 -0.38 1.88 -11.73
CA LEU A 151 -0.57 1.15 -12.98
C LEU A 151 -0.87 -0.31 -12.68
N GLY A 152 -1.95 -0.79 -13.24
CA GLY A 152 -2.43 -2.14 -13.06
C GLY A 152 -3.90 -2.14 -12.65
N ARG A 153 -4.31 -3.21 -12.08
CA ARG A 153 -5.66 -3.34 -11.52
C ARG A 153 -5.57 -3.38 -10.00
N ASP A 154 -5.93 -2.28 -9.38
CA ASP A 154 -5.75 -2.11 -7.95
C ASP A 154 -7.09 -2.22 -7.20
N LEU A 155 -7.03 -2.66 -5.95
CA LEU A 155 -8.13 -2.60 -5.01
C LEU A 155 -7.80 -1.57 -3.92
N LEU A 156 -8.58 -0.50 -3.84
CA LEU A 156 -8.47 0.55 -2.85
C LEU A 156 -9.62 0.43 -1.86
N SER A 157 -9.35 0.12 -0.61
CA SER A 157 -10.34 0.10 0.47
C SER A 157 -10.29 1.41 1.25
N CYS A 158 -11.33 2.25 1.05
CA CYS A 158 -11.48 3.56 1.68
C CYS A 158 -12.38 3.42 2.92
N GLU A 159 -11.91 2.76 3.96
CA GLU A 159 -12.72 2.39 5.13
C GLU A 159 -13.14 3.61 5.98
N LEU A 160 -12.69 3.68 7.25
CA LEU A 160 -13.13 4.72 8.18
C LEU A 160 -12.36 6.03 7.97
N GLY A 161 -13.08 7.16 7.94
CA GLY A 161 -12.49 8.50 7.82
C GLY A 161 -12.83 9.19 6.51
N GLY A 162 -12.16 10.31 6.20
CA GLY A 162 -12.39 11.08 4.97
C GLY A 162 -11.30 10.85 3.93
N ASN A 163 -11.34 9.70 3.28
CA ASN A 163 -10.28 9.23 2.40
C ASN A 163 -10.26 9.92 1.03
N LEU A 164 -9.07 9.98 0.43
CA LEU A 164 -8.85 10.39 -0.95
C LEU A 164 -8.33 9.20 -1.76
N CYS A 165 -9.20 8.57 -2.55
CA CYS A 165 -8.84 7.46 -3.42
C CYS A 165 -8.55 8.00 -4.83
N VAL A 166 -7.31 7.90 -5.29
CA VAL A 166 -6.82 8.53 -6.51
C VAL A 166 -6.81 7.56 -7.67
N LEU A 167 -7.51 7.91 -8.74
CA LEU A 167 -7.57 7.17 -9.99
C LEU A 167 -6.78 7.88 -11.10
N GLY A 168 -5.99 7.11 -11.83
CA GLY A 168 -5.24 7.55 -13.00
C GLY A 168 -5.73 6.89 -14.30
N ILE A 169 -5.11 7.24 -15.40
CA ILE A 169 -5.33 6.55 -16.68
C ILE A 169 -4.38 5.35 -16.73
N ASP A 170 -4.92 4.14 -16.68
CA ASP A 170 -4.18 2.95 -17.06
C ASP A 170 -4.53 2.60 -18.52
N PRO A 171 -3.55 2.62 -19.44
CA PRO A 171 -3.80 2.26 -20.84
C PRO A 171 -4.22 0.80 -21.04
N ALA A 172 -3.99 -0.08 -20.07
CA ALA A 172 -4.37 -1.48 -20.10
C ALA A 172 -5.82 -1.71 -19.65
N ALA A 173 -6.42 -0.77 -18.92
CA ALA A 173 -7.79 -0.88 -18.43
C ALA A 173 -8.80 -0.72 -19.56
N THR A 174 -9.48 -1.81 -19.95
CA THR A 174 -10.43 -1.87 -21.06
C THR A 174 -11.85 -2.28 -20.65
N ASP A 175 -12.00 -2.85 -19.47
CA ASP A 175 -13.27 -3.28 -18.89
C ASP A 175 -13.23 -3.25 -17.35
N ILE A 176 -14.37 -3.55 -16.71
CA ILE A 176 -14.49 -3.50 -15.24
C ILE A 176 -13.56 -4.49 -14.51
N ASN A 177 -13.16 -5.57 -15.18
CA ASN A 177 -12.25 -6.56 -14.58
C ASN A 177 -10.77 -6.27 -14.85
N SER A 178 -10.46 -5.18 -15.52
CA SER A 178 -9.09 -4.71 -15.79
C SER A 178 -8.84 -3.30 -15.28
N THR A 179 -9.77 -2.71 -14.54
CA THR A 179 -9.66 -1.38 -13.97
C THR A 179 -9.58 -1.44 -12.44
N ASP A 180 -9.18 -0.36 -11.83
CA ASP A 180 -9.16 -0.24 -10.37
C ASP A 180 -10.57 -0.35 -9.79
N ALA A 181 -10.63 -0.84 -8.56
CA ALA A 181 -11.85 -0.84 -7.80
C ALA A 181 -11.68 -0.14 -6.46
N ILE A 182 -12.71 0.60 -6.10
CA ILE A 182 -12.79 1.28 -4.81
C ILE A 182 -13.92 0.64 -4.03
N ALA A 183 -13.56 0.04 -2.92
CA ALA A 183 -14.47 -0.59 -1.96
C ALA A 183 -14.60 0.26 -0.69
N SER A 184 -15.67 0.02 0.07
CA SER A 184 -15.93 0.69 1.36
C SER A 184 -15.98 2.22 1.29
N PHE A 185 -16.35 2.78 0.13
CA PHE A 185 -16.41 4.22 -0.09
C PHE A 185 -17.64 4.84 0.59
N ASP A 186 -17.41 5.79 1.49
CA ASP A 186 -18.48 6.57 2.12
C ASP A 186 -18.70 7.90 1.36
N PRO A 187 -19.80 8.05 0.59
CA PRO A 187 -20.05 9.26 -0.18
C PRO A 187 -20.35 10.51 0.69
N GLU A 188 -20.43 10.39 2.00
CA GLU A 188 -20.58 11.53 2.90
C GLU A 188 -19.24 12.20 3.23
N VAL A 189 -18.15 11.45 3.26
CA VAL A 189 -16.83 11.93 3.70
C VAL A 189 -15.72 11.72 2.68
N ASP A 190 -15.71 10.60 1.94
CA ASP A 190 -14.64 10.26 1.00
C ASP A 190 -14.67 11.07 -0.31
N ARG A 191 -13.56 11.06 -1.01
CA ARG A 191 -13.38 11.74 -2.31
C ARG A 191 -12.61 10.87 -3.29
N ILE A 192 -12.97 11.00 -4.57
CA ILE A 192 -12.19 10.45 -5.68
C ILE A 192 -11.30 11.54 -6.26
N GLY A 193 -10.00 11.33 -6.24
CA GLY A 193 -9.03 12.15 -6.93
C GLY A 193 -8.85 11.72 -8.39
N LEU A 194 -8.90 12.65 -9.33
CA LEU A 194 -8.55 12.40 -10.73
C LEU A 194 -7.12 12.86 -10.99
N ALA A 195 -6.22 11.94 -11.23
CA ALA A 195 -4.83 12.19 -11.58
C ALA A 195 -4.64 12.53 -13.08
N SER A 196 -3.42 12.64 -13.53
CA SER A 196 -3.04 12.83 -14.94
C SER A 196 -3.64 14.08 -15.60
N GLY A 197 -3.96 15.11 -14.81
CA GLY A 197 -4.53 16.36 -15.30
C GLY A 197 -6.02 16.28 -15.68
N LEU A 198 -6.70 15.18 -15.36
CA LEU A 198 -8.13 15.05 -15.59
C LEU A 198 -8.95 15.94 -14.66
N THR A 199 -10.11 16.36 -15.15
CA THR A 199 -11.10 17.14 -14.42
C THR A 199 -12.46 16.44 -14.45
N VAL A 200 -13.38 16.87 -13.60
CA VAL A 200 -14.76 16.36 -13.59
C VAL A 200 -15.49 16.51 -14.94
N ASN A 201 -15.03 17.41 -15.81
CA ASN A 201 -15.60 17.58 -17.14
C ASN A 201 -15.11 16.53 -18.15
N ASP A 202 -14.03 15.86 -17.84
CA ASP A 202 -13.42 14.86 -18.72
C ASP A 202 -13.97 13.46 -18.51
N ILE A 203 -14.83 13.26 -17.52
CA ILE A 203 -15.36 11.96 -17.15
C ILE A 203 -16.86 11.82 -17.39
N VAL A 204 -17.30 10.57 -17.41
CA VAL A 204 -18.71 10.14 -17.41
C VAL A 204 -18.89 9.10 -16.31
N LEU A 205 -19.97 9.23 -15.54
CA LEU A 205 -20.37 8.29 -14.51
C LEU A 205 -21.49 7.39 -15.04
N GLU A 206 -21.24 6.10 -15.10
CA GLU A 206 -22.22 5.11 -15.58
C GLU A 206 -22.62 4.16 -14.44
N PRO A 207 -23.93 4.03 -14.13
CA PRO A 207 -24.37 3.06 -13.14
C PRO A 207 -24.19 1.64 -13.69
N VAL A 208 -23.73 0.75 -12.85
CA VAL A 208 -23.56 -0.68 -13.16
C VAL A 208 -24.29 -1.48 -12.10
N GLN A 209 -25.02 -2.52 -12.51
CA GLN A 209 -25.76 -3.38 -11.60
C GLN A 209 -25.49 -4.86 -11.90
N ASP A 210 -25.40 -5.64 -10.83
CA ASP A 210 -25.28 -7.10 -10.88
C ASP A 210 -24.16 -7.60 -11.80
N VAL A 211 -23.01 -6.93 -11.77
CA VAL A 211 -21.81 -7.37 -12.48
C VAL A 211 -20.97 -8.29 -11.60
N THR A 212 -20.39 -9.30 -12.21
CA THR A 212 -19.40 -10.11 -11.52
C THR A 212 -18.07 -9.38 -11.55
N VAL A 213 -17.60 -8.96 -10.39
CA VAL A 213 -16.27 -8.38 -10.20
C VAL A 213 -15.40 -9.46 -9.58
N THR A 214 -14.25 -9.71 -10.18
CA THR A 214 -13.33 -10.75 -9.72
C THR A 214 -11.98 -10.10 -9.38
N TYR A 215 -11.55 -10.19 -8.13
CA TYR A 215 -10.22 -9.79 -7.71
C TYR A 215 -9.35 -11.04 -7.56
N LYS A 216 -8.14 -10.96 -8.09
CA LYS A 216 -7.12 -11.98 -7.90
C LYS A 216 -5.96 -11.37 -7.15
N PHE A 217 -5.67 -11.95 -6.01
CA PHE A 217 -4.55 -11.53 -5.17
C PHE A 217 -3.49 -12.63 -5.21
N ASP A 218 -2.29 -12.24 -5.54
CA ASP A 218 -1.11 -13.09 -5.32
C ASP A 218 -0.47 -12.66 -4.00
N LEU A 219 -0.87 -13.30 -2.90
CA LEU A 219 -0.30 -13.00 -1.59
C LEU A 219 1.21 -13.30 -1.56
N PRO A 220 2.01 -12.41 -0.97
CA PRO A 220 3.41 -12.67 -0.67
C PRO A 220 3.60 -14.01 0.03
N GLN A 221 4.69 -14.71 -0.26
CA GLN A 221 4.93 -16.07 0.27
C GLN A 221 4.92 -16.11 1.81
N ALA A 222 5.38 -15.02 2.44
CA ALA A 222 5.37 -14.88 3.90
C ALA A 222 3.96 -14.96 4.49
N LEU A 223 2.94 -14.45 3.80
CA LEU A 223 1.55 -14.45 4.25
C LEU A 223 0.80 -15.74 3.93
N GLN A 224 1.22 -16.50 2.92
CA GLN A 224 0.54 -17.74 2.54
C GLN A 224 0.43 -18.76 3.68
N ALA A 225 1.32 -18.68 4.68
CA ALA A 225 1.27 -19.54 5.86
C ALA A 225 0.17 -19.17 6.86
N PHE A 226 -0.35 -17.95 6.81
CA PHE A 226 -1.37 -17.43 7.73
C PHE A 226 -2.80 -17.54 7.18
N PHE A 227 -2.93 -17.73 5.87
CA PHE A 227 -4.23 -17.87 5.22
C PHE A 227 -4.48 -19.33 4.80
N PRO A 228 -5.72 -19.84 4.95
CA PRO A 228 -6.08 -21.17 4.42
C PRO A 228 -5.85 -21.22 2.90
N PRO A 229 -5.33 -22.32 2.37
CA PRO A 229 -4.99 -22.43 0.95
C PRO A 229 -6.16 -22.23 -0.04
N ASN A 230 -7.39 -22.16 0.47
CA ASN A 230 -8.61 -21.93 -0.33
C ASN A 230 -9.12 -20.48 -0.26
N GLU A 231 -8.51 -19.60 0.54
CA GLU A 231 -8.87 -18.19 0.66
C GLU A 231 -7.87 -17.26 -0.05
N VAL A 232 -6.82 -17.84 -0.63
CA VAL A 232 -5.75 -17.13 -1.30
C VAL A 232 -6.05 -17.05 -2.78
N GLY A 233 -6.17 -15.84 -3.31
CA GLY A 233 -5.96 -15.57 -4.72
C GLY A 233 -7.15 -15.17 -5.57
N GLU A 234 -8.39 -15.40 -5.18
CA GLU A 234 -9.52 -14.93 -5.99
C GLU A 234 -10.75 -14.64 -5.13
N PHE A 235 -11.18 -13.39 -5.12
CA PHE A 235 -12.48 -12.98 -4.60
C PHE A 235 -13.38 -12.62 -5.78
N SER A 236 -14.54 -13.26 -5.89
CA SER A 236 -15.51 -13.00 -6.94
C SER A 236 -16.89 -12.84 -6.35
N GLY A 237 -17.56 -11.76 -6.66
CA GLY A 237 -18.91 -11.46 -6.21
C GLY A 237 -19.72 -10.69 -7.22
N LEU A 238 -21.05 -10.68 -7.02
CA LEU A 238 -21.92 -9.75 -7.72
C LEU A 238 -21.83 -8.40 -7.01
N SER A 239 -21.52 -7.37 -7.76
CA SER A 239 -21.42 -6.01 -7.25
C SER A 239 -22.23 -5.04 -8.11
N SER A 240 -22.67 -3.97 -7.50
CA SER A 240 -23.32 -2.83 -8.16
C SER A 240 -22.59 -1.57 -7.76
N GLY A 241 -22.63 -0.52 -8.58
CA GLY A 241 -21.93 0.71 -8.26
C GLY A 241 -21.82 1.67 -9.44
N THR A 242 -20.77 2.45 -9.47
CA THR A 242 -20.50 3.46 -10.50
C THR A 242 -19.18 3.23 -11.20
N LEU A 243 -19.24 3.12 -12.53
CA LEU A 243 -18.07 3.08 -13.39
C LEU A 243 -17.69 4.51 -13.81
N ILE A 244 -16.41 4.85 -13.63
CA ILE A 244 -15.85 6.16 -14.00
C ILE A 244 -15.09 5.99 -15.31
N LYS A 245 -15.52 6.68 -16.35
CA LYS A 245 -14.93 6.62 -17.70
C LYS A 245 -14.43 7.97 -18.17
N VAL A 246 -13.39 7.97 -19.01
CA VAL A 246 -12.96 9.18 -19.70
C VAL A 246 -13.92 9.48 -20.86
N ARG A 247 -14.42 10.71 -20.91
CA ARG A 247 -15.37 11.17 -21.95
C ARG A 247 -14.73 11.07 -23.33
N ASN A 248 -15.51 10.61 -24.31
CA ASN A 248 -15.08 10.43 -25.70
C ASN A 248 -13.88 9.48 -25.90
N SER A 249 -13.65 8.60 -24.98
CA SER A 249 -12.65 7.53 -25.07
C SER A 249 -13.22 6.20 -24.58
N ASN A 250 -12.45 5.14 -24.70
CA ASN A 250 -12.79 3.84 -24.13
C ASN A 250 -12.08 3.61 -22.78
N ALA A 251 -11.31 4.59 -22.31
CA ALA A 251 -10.59 4.45 -21.06
C ALA A 251 -11.54 4.45 -19.86
N ILE A 252 -11.35 3.48 -18.99
CA ILE A 252 -12.02 3.34 -17.71
C ILE A 252 -11.00 3.70 -16.64
N LEU A 253 -11.39 4.55 -15.70
CA LEU A 253 -10.52 4.97 -14.60
C LEU A 253 -10.69 4.09 -13.38
N GLY A 254 -11.93 3.70 -13.07
CA GLY A 254 -12.21 2.91 -11.89
C GLY A 254 -13.66 2.54 -11.75
N PHE A 255 -13.91 1.63 -10.82
CA PHE A 255 -15.24 1.20 -10.39
C PHE A 255 -15.39 1.45 -8.89
N VAL A 256 -16.44 2.16 -8.47
CA VAL A 256 -16.74 2.44 -7.07
C VAL A 256 -17.94 1.57 -6.67
N GLU A 257 -17.73 0.66 -5.73
CA GLU A 257 -18.75 -0.28 -5.27
C GLU A 257 -19.83 0.44 -4.43
N ASP A 258 -21.06 -0.03 -4.57
CA ASP A 258 -22.24 0.37 -3.79
C ASP A 258 -22.58 1.87 -3.79
N VAL A 259 -22.03 2.65 -4.72
CA VAL A 259 -22.23 4.10 -4.83
C VAL A 259 -22.90 4.44 -6.17
N THR A 260 -23.95 5.27 -6.13
CA THR A 260 -24.62 5.74 -7.33
C THR A 260 -23.90 6.93 -7.98
N PRO A 261 -24.08 7.18 -9.30
CA PRO A 261 -23.52 8.35 -9.98
C PRO A 261 -23.86 9.69 -9.30
N ASN A 262 -25.07 9.82 -8.75
CA ASN A 262 -25.51 11.07 -8.11
C ASN A 262 -24.78 11.33 -6.78
N GLU A 263 -24.54 10.30 -5.99
CA GLU A 263 -23.77 10.38 -4.73
C GLU A 263 -22.31 10.73 -5.03
N LEU A 264 -21.75 10.08 -6.06
CA LEU A 264 -20.33 10.25 -6.40
C LEU A 264 -20.01 11.62 -7.02
N GLN A 265 -20.94 12.24 -7.76
CA GLN A 265 -20.65 13.42 -8.58
C GLN A 265 -20.07 14.60 -7.82
N SER A 266 -20.49 14.83 -6.57
CA SER A 266 -19.98 15.93 -5.75
C SER A 266 -18.66 15.61 -5.03
N ARG A 267 -18.19 14.37 -5.12
CA ARG A 267 -17.03 13.86 -4.41
C ARG A 267 -15.78 13.75 -5.27
N ILE A 268 -15.90 14.03 -6.56
CA ILE A 268 -14.78 13.93 -7.49
C ILE A 268 -14.02 15.26 -7.54
N VAL A 269 -12.73 15.19 -7.38
CA VAL A 269 -11.81 16.32 -7.39
C VAL A 269 -10.63 16.08 -8.34
N SER A 270 -10.08 17.14 -8.91
CA SER A 270 -8.83 17.04 -9.66
C SER A 270 -7.66 17.16 -8.69
N VAL A 271 -6.68 16.27 -8.83
CA VAL A 271 -5.47 16.26 -8.02
C VAL A 271 -4.23 16.52 -8.89
N GLN A 272 -3.18 17.08 -8.28
CA GLN A 272 -1.91 17.32 -8.96
C GLN A 272 -0.79 16.67 -8.19
N GLY A 273 0.19 16.15 -8.92
CA GLY A 273 1.39 15.57 -8.31
C GLY A 273 1.34 14.05 -8.07
N PHE A 274 0.34 13.37 -8.63
CA PHE A 274 0.21 11.91 -8.63
C PHE A 274 0.31 11.35 -10.05
#